data_66afbcb01e57e5e0bf4137c70ca3bd39
#
_entry.id   66afbcb01e57e5e0bf4137c70ca3bd39
#
_cell.length_a   1.000
_cell.length_b   1.000
_cell.length_c   1.000
_cell.angle_alpha   90.00
_cell.angle_beta   90.00
_cell.angle_gamma   90.00
#
_symmetry.space_group_name_H-M   'P 1'
#
loop_
_entity.id
_entity.type
_entity.pdbx_description
1 polymer ?
#
loop_
_entity_poly.entity_id
_entity_poly.type
_entity_poly.pdbx_seq_one_letter_code
_entity_poly.pdbx_strand_id
1 'polypeptide(L)'
;METSRTLISGDAFRCLHRWTGQAFTRVRSLTFERVLVMVLRKSVKSLQNVVNEAMSWLGVETVTGSAYSQARYKLKHTAFIELNRKAVVGTMYGDGDYKTFWGFRIVAVDGSKIVLPDTEEVCEEFGTIAYSGGKTA
;
A
#
# COMPACT_ATOMS: atom_id res chain seq x y z
N MET A 1 6.33 -16.48 -0.92
CA MET A 1 7.18 -15.28 -1.07
C MET A 1 7.70 -15.07 -2.49
N GLU A 2 8.00 -16.11 -3.22
CA GLU A 2 8.49 -16.02 -4.60
C GLU A 2 7.47 -15.40 -5.56
N THR A 3 6.20 -15.77 -5.43
CA THR A 3 5.09 -15.25 -6.26
C THR A 3 4.94 -13.73 -6.17
N SER A 4 4.99 -13.14 -4.97
CA SER A 4 4.89 -11.69 -4.77
C SER A 4 6.05 -10.94 -5.40
N ARG A 5 7.27 -11.48 -5.25
CA ARG A 5 8.49 -10.89 -5.79
C ARG A 5 8.47 -10.90 -7.32
N THR A 6 8.16 -12.05 -7.90
CA THR A 6 8.06 -12.23 -9.36
C THR A 6 6.99 -11.31 -9.96
N LEU A 7 5.83 -11.20 -9.29
CA LEU A 7 4.75 -10.33 -9.74
C LEU A 7 5.17 -8.85 -9.74
N ILE A 8 5.75 -8.36 -8.64
CA ILE A 8 6.15 -6.96 -8.47
C ILE A 8 7.25 -6.56 -9.45
N SER A 9 8.17 -7.47 -9.77
CA SER A 9 9.29 -7.23 -10.68
C SER A 9 8.90 -7.35 -12.17
N GLY A 10 7.67 -7.78 -12.47
CA GLY A 10 7.20 -7.98 -13.84
C GLY A 10 6.92 -6.68 -14.57
N ASP A 11 7.45 -6.53 -15.79
CA ASP A 11 7.21 -5.34 -16.64
C ASP A 11 5.73 -5.14 -16.95
N ALA A 12 5.00 -6.22 -17.18
CA ALA A 12 3.55 -6.18 -17.43
C ALA A 12 2.80 -5.57 -16.24
N PHE A 13 3.14 -6.00 -15.02
CA PHE A 13 2.54 -5.46 -13.79
C PHE A 13 2.85 -3.97 -13.63
N ARG A 14 4.11 -3.57 -13.82
CA ARG A 14 4.51 -2.16 -13.78
C ARG A 14 3.77 -1.33 -14.82
N CYS A 15 3.66 -1.80 -16.05
CA CYS A 15 2.99 -1.09 -17.14
C CYS A 15 1.49 -0.89 -16.90
N LEU A 16 0.84 -1.87 -16.27
CA LEU A 16 -0.59 -1.83 -15.96
C LEU A 16 -0.89 -0.86 -14.81
N HIS A 17 -0.01 -0.80 -13.81
CA HIS A 17 -0.24 -0.11 -12.55
C HIS A 17 0.48 1.24 -12.41
N ARG A 18 1.13 1.74 -13.44
CA ARG A 18 1.63 3.12 -13.49
C ARG A 18 0.56 4.06 -14.03
N TRP A 19 0.51 5.28 -13.49
CA TRP A 19 -0.51 6.27 -13.88
C TRP A 19 -0.36 6.74 -15.33
N THR A 20 0.86 6.93 -15.80
CA THR A 20 1.18 7.32 -17.19
C THR A 20 2.22 6.38 -17.79
N GLY A 21 2.21 6.28 -19.13
CA GLY A 21 3.20 5.46 -19.86
C GLY A 21 4.67 5.84 -19.59
N GLN A 22 4.91 7.08 -19.17
CA GLN A 22 6.27 7.58 -18.87
C GLN A 22 6.67 7.41 -17.40
N ALA A 23 5.72 7.05 -16.52
CA ALA A 23 6.02 6.85 -15.11
C ALA A 23 6.90 5.61 -14.91
N PHE A 24 7.92 5.73 -14.04
CA PHE A 24 8.83 4.63 -13.68
C PHE A 24 9.60 4.01 -14.86
N THR A 25 9.83 4.77 -15.94
CA THR A 25 10.62 4.31 -17.10
C THR A 25 12.12 4.46 -16.90
N ARG A 26 12.55 5.36 -16.02
CA ARG A 26 13.98 5.62 -15.74
C ARG A 26 14.41 4.85 -14.50
N VAL A 27 15.58 4.22 -14.56
CA VAL A 27 16.21 3.62 -13.38
C VAL A 27 16.79 4.72 -12.51
N ARG A 28 16.06 5.07 -11.44
CA ARG A 28 16.44 6.05 -10.42
C ARG A 28 16.31 5.42 -9.04
N SER A 29 16.64 6.17 -7.99
CA SER A 29 16.50 5.71 -6.60
C SER A 29 15.08 5.22 -6.26
N LEU A 30 14.03 5.85 -6.82
CA LEU A 30 12.62 5.47 -6.64
C LEU A 30 12.09 4.71 -7.87
N THR A 31 12.35 3.40 -7.94
CA THR A 31 11.73 2.51 -8.92
C THR A 31 10.27 2.19 -8.53
N PHE A 32 9.49 1.64 -9.46
CA PHE A 32 8.12 1.19 -9.20
C PHE A 32 8.03 0.24 -8.01
N GLU A 33 8.88 -0.77 -7.98
CA GLU A 33 8.91 -1.79 -6.93
C GLU A 33 9.24 -1.17 -5.57
N ARG A 34 10.26 -0.28 -5.51
CA ARG A 34 10.66 0.39 -4.28
C ARG A 34 9.53 1.23 -3.71
N VAL A 35 8.87 2.03 -4.56
CA VAL A 35 7.74 2.87 -4.15
C VAL A 35 6.60 2.01 -3.63
N LEU A 36 6.26 0.91 -4.33
CA LEU A 36 5.20 -0.01 -3.92
C LEU A 36 5.49 -0.66 -2.56
N VAL A 37 6.71 -1.18 -2.36
CA VAL A 37 7.13 -1.79 -1.09
C VAL A 37 7.14 -0.76 0.05
N MET A 38 7.58 0.47 -0.22
CA MET A 38 7.57 1.55 0.78
C MET A 38 6.15 1.94 1.21
N VAL A 39 5.17 1.93 0.29
CA VAL A 39 3.76 2.17 0.63
C VAL A 39 3.20 1.06 1.54
N LEU A 40 3.57 -0.19 1.30
CA LEU A 40 3.16 -1.33 2.14
C LEU A 40 3.79 -1.30 3.54
N ARG A 41 4.89 -0.59 3.71
CA ARG A 41 5.59 -0.49 5.00
C ARG A 41 4.92 0.55 5.90
N LYS A 42 4.01 0.10 6.76
CA LYS A 42 3.37 0.98 7.75
C LYS A 42 4.41 1.53 8.74
N SER A 43 4.35 2.83 9.01
CA SER A 43 5.18 3.48 10.02
C SER A 43 4.42 4.66 10.66
N VAL A 44 4.71 4.91 11.94
CA VAL A 44 4.21 6.06 12.70
C VAL A 44 5.20 7.24 12.72
N LYS A 45 6.34 7.09 12.03
CA LYS A 45 7.40 8.09 11.96
C LYS A 45 7.07 9.17 10.91
N SER A 46 7.79 10.29 10.97
CA SER A 46 7.69 11.30 9.93
C SER A 46 8.06 10.73 8.55
N LEU A 47 7.47 11.25 7.49
CA LEU A 47 7.68 10.76 6.13
C LEU A 47 9.16 10.71 5.74
N GLN A 48 9.94 11.76 6.08
CA GLN A 48 11.36 11.80 5.77
C GLN A 48 12.14 10.68 6.48
N ASN A 49 11.82 10.39 7.74
CA ASN A 49 12.46 9.31 8.49
C ASN A 49 12.14 7.94 7.88
N VAL A 50 10.89 7.73 7.45
CA VAL A 50 10.48 6.49 6.75
C VAL A 50 11.27 6.33 5.46
N VAL A 51 11.42 7.41 4.69
CA VAL A 51 12.19 7.40 3.44
C VAL A 51 13.66 7.10 3.72
N ASN A 52 14.28 7.78 4.68
CA ASN A 52 15.68 7.56 5.05
C ASN A 52 15.96 6.12 5.45
N GLU A 53 15.13 5.55 6.32
CA GLU A 53 15.25 4.16 6.74
C GLU A 53 15.08 3.16 5.59
N ALA A 54 14.08 3.40 4.72
CA ALA A 54 13.84 2.52 3.58
C ALA A 54 15.01 2.56 2.58
N MET A 55 15.55 3.75 2.28
CA MET A 55 16.68 3.91 1.37
C MET A 55 17.96 3.30 1.94
N SER A 56 18.23 3.48 3.23
CA SER A 56 19.33 2.85 3.94
C SER A 56 19.23 1.32 3.89
N TRP A 57 18.05 0.78 4.16
CA TRP A 57 17.81 -0.67 4.10
C TRP A 57 18.00 -1.23 2.69
N LEU A 58 17.65 -0.47 1.65
CA LEU A 58 17.83 -0.85 0.25
C LEU A 58 19.27 -0.62 -0.27
N GLY A 59 20.14 -0.01 0.54
CA GLY A 59 21.51 0.32 0.13
C GLY A 59 21.59 1.33 -1.01
N VAL A 60 20.64 2.26 -1.09
CA VAL A 60 20.58 3.27 -2.14
C VAL A 60 20.61 4.69 -1.57
N GLU A 61 20.98 5.64 -2.41
CA GLU A 61 21.05 7.05 -2.03
C GLU A 61 19.68 7.57 -1.55
N THR A 62 19.72 8.32 -0.45
CA THR A 62 18.53 8.92 0.17
C THR A 62 17.91 9.96 -0.75
N VAL A 63 16.58 9.99 -0.75
CA VAL A 63 15.76 10.97 -1.46
C VAL A 63 14.91 11.79 -0.47
N THR A 64 14.37 12.91 -0.93
CA THR A 64 13.46 13.70 -0.10
C THR A 64 12.07 13.06 0.03
N GLY A 65 11.38 13.32 1.14
CA GLY A 65 9.98 12.91 1.32
C GLY A 65 9.05 13.47 0.23
N SER A 66 9.35 14.68 -0.27
CA SER A 66 8.64 15.28 -1.41
C SER A 66 8.82 14.46 -2.69
N ALA A 67 10.05 14.05 -3.01
CA ALA A 67 10.32 13.21 -4.18
C ALA A 67 9.59 11.85 -4.09
N TYR A 68 9.57 11.25 -2.89
CA TYR A 68 8.82 10.03 -2.65
C TYR A 68 7.30 10.24 -2.82
N SER A 69 6.74 11.33 -2.27
CA SER A 69 5.31 11.66 -2.44
C SER A 69 4.94 11.81 -3.91
N GLN A 70 5.75 12.54 -4.69
CA GLN A 70 5.55 12.68 -6.13
C GLN A 70 5.64 11.34 -6.88
N ALA A 71 6.55 10.45 -6.48
CA ALA A 71 6.65 9.11 -7.06
C ALA A 71 5.41 8.26 -6.71
N ARG A 72 4.92 8.34 -5.47
CA ARG A 72 3.72 7.63 -5.01
C ARG A 72 2.47 8.01 -5.81
N TYR A 73 2.29 9.27 -6.19
CA TYR A 73 1.17 9.70 -7.05
C TYR A 73 1.19 9.08 -8.45
N LYS A 74 2.32 8.55 -8.90
CA LYS A 74 2.43 7.87 -10.20
C LYS A 74 2.07 6.38 -10.13
N LEU A 75 1.81 5.85 -8.95
CA LEU A 75 1.43 4.47 -8.69
C LEU A 75 -0.09 4.37 -8.59
N LYS A 76 -0.73 3.49 -9.36
CA LYS A 76 -2.16 3.22 -9.24
C LYS A 76 -2.46 2.33 -8.04
N HIS A 77 -3.56 2.59 -7.35
CA HIS A 77 -4.03 1.75 -6.25
C HIS A 77 -4.37 0.32 -6.68
N THR A 78 -4.69 0.11 -7.96
CA THR A 78 -4.97 -1.21 -8.53
C THR A 78 -3.81 -2.19 -8.40
N ALA A 79 -2.57 -1.71 -8.23
CA ALA A 79 -1.40 -2.54 -7.93
C ALA A 79 -1.59 -3.34 -6.63
N PHE A 80 -2.15 -2.71 -5.60
CA PHE A 80 -2.39 -3.36 -4.31
C PHE A 80 -3.54 -4.37 -4.38
N ILE A 81 -4.58 -4.08 -5.18
CA ILE A 81 -5.69 -4.99 -5.41
C ILE A 81 -5.19 -6.27 -6.10
N GLU A 82 -4.42 -6.13 -7.17
CA GLU A 82 -3.89 -7.28 -7.90
C GLU A 82 -2.87 -8.06 -7.07
N LEU A 83 -1.99 -7.36 -6.34
CA LEU A 83 -1.03 -7.98 -5.44
C LEU A 83 -1.75 -8.80 -4.35
N ASN A 84 -2.79 -8.25 -3.73
CA ASN A 84 -3.59 -8.97 -2.74
C ASN A 84 -4.24 -10.22 -3.36
N ARG A 85 -4.86 -10.09 -4.52
CA ARG A 85 -5.54 -11.22 -5.17
C ARG A 85 -4.59 -12.34 -5.58
N LYS A 86 -3.48 -11.99 -6.25
CA LYS A 86 -2.56 -13.00 -6.82
C LYS A 86 -1.55 -13.53 -5.80
N ALA A 87 -0.98 -12.66 -4.99
CA ALA A 87 0.11 -13.05 -4.11
C ALA A 87 -0.36 -13.44 -2.70
N VAL A 88 -1.40 -12.80 -2.15
CA VAL A 88 -1.91 -13.14 -0.82
C VAL A 88 -3.01 -14.19 -0.93
N VAL A 89 -4.12 -13.85 -1.58
CA VAL A 89 -5.29 -14.74 -1.67
C VAL A 89 -4.95 -16.00 -2.45
N GLY A 90 -4.26 -15.88 -3.60
CA GLY A 90 -3.85 -17.02 -4.41
C GLY A 90 -2.90 -17.97 -3.67
N THR A 91 -1.97 -17.45 -2.87
CA THR A 91 -1.04 -18.27 -2.09
C THR A 91 -1.70 -18.91 -0.87
N MET A 92 -2.60 -18.18 -0.19
CA MET A 92 -3.25 -18.69 1.02
C MET A 92 -4.40 -19.67 0.76
N TYR A 93 -5.01 -19.60 -0.42
CA TYR A 93 -6.22 -20.36 -0.72
C TYR A 93 -6.15 -21.18 -2.02
N GLY A 94 -5.04 -21.07 -2.76
CA GLY A 94 -4.90 -21.68 -4.08
C GLY A 94 -4.74 -23.20 -4.04
N ASP A 95 -4.24 -23.76 -2.96
CA ASP A 95 -4.08 -25.20 -2.74
C ASP A 95 -5.33 -25.88 -2.13
N GLY A 96 -6.31 -25.09 -1.69
CA GLY A 96 -7.51 -25.60 -1.05
C GLY A 96 -7.32 -26.08 0.40
N ASP A 97 -6.11 -25.98 0.95
CA ASP A 97 -5.80 -26.40 2.33
C ASP A 97 -6.15 -25.30 3.35
N TYR A 98 -7.44 -25.08 3.53
CA TYR A 98 -7.96 -24.15 4.54
C TYR A 98 -9.23 -24.70 5.20
N LYS A 99 -9.44 -24.32 6.46
CA LYS A 99 -10.60 -24.77 7.22
C LYS A 99 -11.90 -24.16 6.68
N THR A 100 -12.89 -25.00 6.47
CA THR A 100 -14.24 -24.59 6.10
C THR A 100 -15.22 -24.90 7.22
N PHE A 101 -16.31 -24.15 7.28
CA PHE A 101 -17.45 -24.41 8.13
C PHE A 101 -18.69 -24.59 7.24
N TRP A 102 -19.26 -25.79 7.23
CA TRP A 102 -20.36 -26.21 6.34
C TRP A 102 -20.08 -25.95 4.85
N GLY A 103 -18.83 -26.14 4.40
CA GLY A 103 -18.43 -25.90 3.02
C GLY A 103 -18.14 -24.42 2.68
N PHE A 104 -18.36 -23.50 3.63
CA PHE A 104 -18.06 -22.08 3.45
C PHE A 104 -16.73 -21.71 4.06
N ARG A 105 -16.01 -20.78 3.40
CA ARG A 105 -14.80 -20.21 3.94
C ARG A 105 -15.15 -19.20 5.05
N ILE A 106 -14.51 -19.37 6.21
CA ILE A 106 -14.68 -18.42 7.33
C ILE A 106 -13.79 -17.21 7.06
N VAL A 107 -14.40 -16.04 7.04
CA VAL A 107 -13.70 -14.76 6.92
C VAL A 107 -13.95 -13.95 8.20
N ALA A 108 -12.88 -13.58 8.89
CA ALA A 108 -12.95 -12.62 9.99
C ALA A 108 -12.76 -11.21 9.42
N VAL A 109 -13.68 -10.31 9.74
CA VAL A 109 -13.59 -8.89 9.41
C VAL A 109 -13.45 -8.10 10.70
N ASP A 110 -12.35 -7.35 10.80
CA ASP A 110 -12.13 -6.41 11.91
C ASP A 110 -12.22 -4.98 11.38
N GLY A 111 -12.82 -4.10 12.18
CA GLY A 111 -12.92 -2.68 11.88
C GLY A 111 -11.67 -1.94 12.35
N SER A 112 -11.00 -1.24 11.46
CA SER A 112 -9.95 -0.29 11.85
C SER A 112 -10.46 1.14 11.73
N LYS A 113 -10.07 1.98 12.70
CA LYS A 113 -10.36 3.41 12.66
C LYS A 113 -9.20 4.16 12.02
N ILE A 114 -9.51 5.06 11.11
CA ILE A 114 -8.56 6.00 10.53
C ILE A 114 -8.97 7.38 11.05
N VAL A 115 -8.06 8.04 11.77
CA VAL A 115 -8.25 9.42 12.17
C VAL A 115 -7.89 10.29 10.98
N LEU A 116 -8.84 11.06 10.49
CA LEU A 116 -8.64 12.02 9.41
C LEU A 116 -8.45 13.42 10.01
N PRO A 117 -7.84 14.37 9.26
CA PRO A 117 -7.79 15.76 9.68
C PRO A 117 -9.21 16.31 9.95
N ASP A 118 -9.36 17.07 11.02
CA ASP A 118 -10.64 17.71 11.37
C ASP A 118 -10.83 18.99 10.54
N THR A 119 -11.18 18.79 9.26
CA THR A 119 -11.52 19.87 8.33
C THR A 119 -12.97 19.77 7.92
N GLU A 120 -13.57 20.90 7.56
CA GLU A 120 -14.99 20.97 7.19
C GLU A 120 -15.32 20.01 6.02
N GLU A 121 -14.46 19.97 4.99
CA GLU A 121 -14.65 19.08 3.83
C GLU A 121 -14.57 17.59 4.21
N VAL A 122 -13.69 17.23 5.14
CA VAL A 122 -13.56 15.83 5.61
C VAL A 122 -14.77 15.44 6.44
N CYS A 123 -15.26 16.34 7.29
CA CYS A 123 -16.46 16.11 8.11
C CYS A 123 -17.73 15.98 7.25
N GLU A 124 -17.84 16.77 6.19
CA GLU A 124 -18.97 16.69 5.25
C GLU A 124 -18.95 15.38 4.44
N GLU A 125 -17.78 14.92 3.98
CA GLU A 125 -17.67 13.72 3.15
C GLU A 125 -17.79 12.42 3.94
N PHE A 126 -17.17 12.34 5.14
CA PHE A 126 -17.06 11.09 5.93
C PHE A 126 -17.90 11.10 7.22
N GLY A 127 -18.48 12.22 7.59
CA GLY A 127 -19.17 12.39 8.84
C GLY A 127 -18.24 12.49 10.06
N THR A 128 -18.83 12.61 11.24
CA THR A 128 -18.12 12.69 12.52
C THR A 128 -18.60 11.60 13.46
N ILE A 129 -17.67 11.01 14.24
CA ILE A 129 -18.02 10.03 15.27
C ILE A 129 -17.83 10.70 16.63
N ALA A 130 -18.95 10.83 17.39
CA ALA A 130 -18.92 11.32 18.76
C ALA A 130 -18.49 10.17 19.71
N TYR A 131 -17.49 10.42 20.52
CA TYR A 131 -17.09 9.52 21.61
C TYR A 131 -17.70 9.99 22.94
N SER A 132 -17.98 9.05 23.84
CA SER A 132 -18.54 9.31 25.18
C SER A 132 -17.69 10.22 26.08
N GLY A 133 -16.58 10.77 25.60
CA GLY A 133 -15.72 11.74 26.28
C GLY A 133 -15.70 13.14 25.62
N GLY A 134 -16.61 13.45 24.68
CA GLY A 134 -16.75 14.79 24.08
C GLY A 134 -15.67 15.17 23.07
N LYS A 135 -14.86 14.22 22.57
CA LYS A 135 -13.93 14.46 21.47
C LYS A 135 -14.51 13.92 20.17
N THR A 136 -14.74 14.80 19.22
CA THR A 136 -14.91 14.48 17.79
C THR A 136 -13.55 14.08 17.22
N ALA A 137 -13.48 12.95 16.55
CA ALA A 137 -12.34 12.52 15.77
C ALA A 137 -12.76 12.42 14.32
#